data_118a8f25da15ee8ae366524cf5ccca62
#
_entry.id   118a8f25da15ee8ae366524cf5ccca62
#
_cell.length_a   1.000
_cell.length_b   1.000
_cell.length_c   1.000
_cell.angle_alpha   90.00
_cell.angle_beta   90.00
_cell.angle_gamma   90.00
#
_symmetry.space_group_name_H-M   'P 1'
#
loop_
_entity.id
_entity.type
_entity.pdbx_description
1 polymer ?
#
loop_
_entity_poly.entity_id
_entity_poly.type
_entity_poly.pdbx_seq_one_letter_code
_entity_poly.pdbx_strand_id
1 'polypeptide(L)'
;MSNKPSVLLISIDALKPEFVFESERIGVNLPNLKKYFVENGTYASKGVKSVFPTFTYTCHHSMITGTYPSTHGIHTNKVFDPTGKHMDAWYWYVSEDAKNLWECAKANGYISSSVGFPASVGADSHYHIPEIWRDGTYLDSKLIDAVSRPQGIVMEMEKEIGRFAGGTDLTI
;
A
#
# COMPACT_ATOMS: atom_id res chain seq x y z
N MET A 1 1.68 -26.73 -15.63
CA MET A 1 1.54 -25.55 -14.76
C MET A 1 2.91 -24.90 -14.65
N SER A 2 3.02 -23.63 -14.96
CA SER A 2 4.30 -22.90 -14.86
C SER A 2 4.72 -22.84 -13.38
N ASN A 3 5.91 -23.33 -13.07
CA ASN A 3 6.46 -23.36 -11.71
C ASN A 3 7.01 -21.98 -11.31
N LYS A 4 6.21 -20.92 -11.53
CA LYS A 4 6.60 -19.56 -11.17
C LYS A 4 6.47 -19.36 -9.66
N PRO A 5 7.44 -18.77 -8.99
CA PRO A 5 7.35 -18.47 -7.56
C PRO A 5 6.23 -17.46 -7.29
N SER A 6 5.55 -17.61 -6.17
CA SER A 6 4.62 -16.59 -5.66
C SER A 6 5.36 -15.59 -4.79
N VAL A 7 4.96 -14.32 -4.86
CA VAL A 7 5.51 -13.23 -4.06
C VAL A 7 4.38 -12.56 -3.28
N LEU A 8 4.56 -12.39 -2.00
CA LEU A 8 3.69 -11.60 -1.13
C LEU A 8 4.48 -10.41 -0.59
N LEU A 9 4.08 -9.19 -0.99
CA LEU A 9 4.61 -7.95 -0.45
C LEU A 9 3.63 -7.42 0.60
N ILE A 10 4.11 -7.27 1.84
CA ILE A 10 3.34 -6.67 2.94
C ILE A 10 4.02 -5.37 3.34
N SER A 11 3.28 -4.27 3.29
CA SER A 11 3.72 -2.99 3.85
C SER A 11 2.86 -2.67 5.08
N ILE A 12 3.52 -2.34 6.18
CA ILE A 12 2.87 -1.86 7.41
C ILE A 12 3.41 -0.46 7.64
N ASP A 13 2.59 0.53 7.37
CA ASP A 13 2.99 1.94 7.50
C ASP A 13 3.37 2.25 8.95
N ALA A 14 4.35 3.12 9.14
CA ALA A 14 4.90 3.52 10.44
C ALA A 14 5.45 2.38 11.33
N LEU A 15 5.62 1.15 10.82
CA LEU A 15 6.22 0.06 11.58
C LEU A 15 7.72 0.29 11.77
N LYS A 16 8.13 0.69 12.96
CA LYS A 16 9.54 0.83 13.31
C LYS A 16 10.18 -0.52 13.62
N PRO A 17 11.47 -0.72 13.30
CA PRO A 17 12.20 -1.96 13.61
C PRO A 17 12.10 -2.40 15.08
N GLU A 18 12.09 -1.43 16.00
CA GLU A 18 12.01 -1.69 17.45
C GLU A 18 10.72 -2.44 17.83
N PHE A 19 9.60 -2.18 17.15
CA PHE A 19 8.35 -2.89 17.41
C PHE A 19 8.45 -4.39 17.12
N VAL A 20 9.31 -4.77 16.20
CA VAL A 20 9.54 -6.18 15.86
C VAL A 20 10.66 -6.78 16.71
N PHE A 21 11.83 -6.13 16.73
CA PHE A 21 13.04 -6.71 17.33
C PHE A 21 13.14 -6.53 18.84
N GLU A 22 12.50 -5.49 19.39
CA GLU A 22 12.45 -5.23 20.82
C GLU A 22 11.01 -5.37 21.38
N SER A 23 10.18 -6.15 20.70
CA SER A 23 8.76 -6.28 20.99
C SER A 23 8.47 -6.66 22.43
N GLU A 24 9.29 -7.50 23.05
CA GLU A 24 9.13 -7.89 24.45
C GLU A 24 9.36 -6.72 25.41
N ARG A 25 10.38 -5.88 25.14
CA ARG A 25 10.68 -4.70 25.95
C ARG A 25 9.54 -3.67 25.94
N ILE A 26 8.82 -3.56 24.83
CA ILE A 26 7.71 -2.63 24.67
C ILE A 26 6.34 -3.27 24.90
N GLY A 27 6.30 -4.54 25.32
CA GLY A 27 5.07 -5.25 25.65
C GLY A 27 4.21 -5.67 24.43
N VAL A 28 4.80 -5.73 23.24
CA VAL A 28 4.12 -6.17 22.03
C VAL A 28 4.38 -7.64 21.76
N ASN A 29 3.34 -8.42 21.51
CA ASN A 29 3.45 -9.84 21.20
C ASN A 29 3.23 -10.08 19.69
N LEU A 30 4.29 -10.47 18.98
CA LEU A 30 4.30 -10.69 17.53
C LEU A 30 4.81 -12.09 17.17
N PRO A 31 4.18 -13.18 17.67
CA PRO A 31 4.72 -14.54 17.53
C PRO A 31 4.86 -14.99 16.07
N ASN A 32 3.92 -14.63 15.22
CA ASN A 32 3.93 -15.00 13.80
C ASN A 32 5.00 -14.24 13.02
N LEU A 33 5.17 -12.93 13.27
CA LEU A 33 6.24 -12.15 12.65
C LEU A 33 7.62 -12.69 13.06
N LYS A 34 7.82 -12.97 14.34
CA LYS A 34 9.06 -13.60 14.83
C LYS A 34 9.31 -14.94 14.14
N LYS A 35 8.34 -15.85 14.18
CA LYS A 35 8.49 -17.21 13.65
C LYS A 35 8.77 -17.22 12.14
N TYR A 36 7.96 -16.50 11.35
CA TYR A 36 8.01 -16.63 9.88
C TYR A 36 9.02 -15.70 9.22
N PHE A 37 9.29 -14.52 9.78
CA PHE A 37 10.16 -13.54 9.14
C PHE A 37 11.51 -13.38 9.83
N VAL A 38 11.59 -13.47 11.16
CA VAL A 38 12.85 -13.32 11.88
C VAL A 38 13.60 -14.64 11.98
N GLU A 39 12.96 -15.71 12.47
CA GLU A 39 13.62 -17.00 12.69
C GLU A 39 13.86 -17.79 11.41
N ASN A 40 12.96 -17.70 10.44
CA ASN A 40 13.01 -18.48 9.21
C ASN A 40 13.25 -17.64 7.94
N GLY A 41 13.52 -16.35 8.09
CA GLY A 41 13.73 -15.41 6.98
C GLY A 41 15.07 -14.68 7.06
N THR A 42 15.22 -13.72 6.16
CA THR A 42 16.32 -12.75 6.17
C THR A 42 15.78 -11.38 6.54
N TYR A 43 16.41 -10.68 7.44
CA TYR A 43 15.95 -9.40 7.93
C TYR A 43 17.10 -8.41 8.16
N ALA A 44 16.80 -7.13 8.08
CA ALA A 44 17.72 -6.05 8.44
C ALA A 44 17.49 -5.67 9.91
N SER A 45 18.37 -6.11 10.81
CA SER A 45 18.21 -5.95 12.27
C SER A 45 18.09 -4.50 12.75
N LYS A 46 18.59 -3.54 11.97
CA LYS A 46 18.49 -2.09 12.23
C LYS A 46 17.45 -1.41 11.35
N GLY A 47 16.63 -2.21 10.64
CA GLY A 47 15.71 -1.69 9.64
C GLY A 47 16.40 -1.26 8.36
N VAL A 48 15.64 -0.70 7.44
CA VAL A 48 16.11 -0.15 6.16
C VAL A 48 15.86 1.34 6.14
N LYS A 49 16.79 2.08 5.55
CA LYS A 49 16.64 3.52 5.37
C LYS A 49 15.72 3.79 4.18
N SER A 50 14.64 4.52 4.41
CA SER A 50 13.73 4.93 3.37
C SER A 50 14.29 6.06 2.51
N VAL A 51 13.59 6.40 1.42
CA VAL A 51 13.90 7.58 0.60
C VAL A 51 13.53 8.87 1.34
N PHE A 52 14.07 9.99 0.87
CA PHE A 52 13.70 11.31 1.38
C PHE A 52 12.97 12.09 0.27
N PRO A 53 11.89 12.82 0.63
CA PRO A 53 11.22 12.92 1.94
C PRO A 53 10.43 11.65 2.30
N THR A 54 10.32 11.37 3.62
CA THR A 54 9.75 10.14 4.17
C THR A 54 8.21 10.22 4.34
N PHE A 55 7.51 10.61 3.30
CA PHE A 55 6.05 10.59 3.29
C PHE A 55 5.51 9.24 2.81
N THR A 56 4.33 8.87 3.25
CA THR A 56 3.70 7.59 2.90
C THR A 56 3.68 7.34 1.40
N TYR A 57 3.08 8.26 0.63
CA TYR A 57 2.98 8.09 -0.82
C TYR A 57 4.31 8.12 -1.54
N THR A 58 5.23 8.98 -1.11
CA THR A 58 6.59 9.05 -1.65
C THR A 58 7.34 7.73 -1.48
N CYS A 59 7.29 7.17 -0.26
CA CYS A 59 7.98 5.91 0.05
C CYS A 59 7.35 4.72 -0.66
N HIS A 60 6.01 4.65 -0.72
CA HIS A 60 5.32 3.56 -1.38
C HIS A 60 5.49 3.59 -2.90
N HIS A 61 5.51 4.78 -3.53
CA HIS A 61 5.89 4.89 -4.95
C HIS A 61 7.30 4.38 -5.19
N SER A 62 8.27 4.74 -4.33
CA SER A 62 9.64 4.22 -4.46
C SER A 62 9.70 2.71 -4.29
N MET A 63 8.92 2.11 -3.38
CA MET A 63 8.86 0.66 -3.20
C MET A 63 8.32 -0.07 -4.42
N ILE A 64 7.25 0.44 -5.03
CA ILE A 64 6.60 -0.24 -6.16
C ILE A 64 7.27 0.02 -7.50
N THR A 65 8.06 1.08 -7.63
CA THR A 65 8.76 1.44 -8.88
C THR A 65 10.25 1.11 -8.85
N GLY A 66 10.83 0.94 -7.67
CA GLY A 66 12.28 0.79 -7.51
C GLY A 66 13.08 2.05 -7.87
N THR A 67 12.41 3.23 -7.90
CA THR A 67 13.03 4.50 -8.29
C THR A 67 12.98 5.53 -7.17
N TYR A 68 13.75 6.59 -7.32
CA TYR A 68 13.74 7.73 -6.40
C TYR A 68 12.62 8.73 -6.72
N PRO A 69 12.23 9.59 -5.76
CA PRO A 69 11.21 10.62 -5.98
C PRO A 69 11.47 11.54 -7.18
N SER A 70 12.74 11.80 -7.49
CA SER A 70 13.14 12.55 -8.70
C SER A 70 12.75 11.88 -10.01
N THR A 71 12.51 10.57 -10.01
CA THR A 71 12.11 9.81 -11.19
C THR A 71 10.60 9.59 -11.24
N HIS A 72 9.99 9.16 -10.14
CA HIS A 72 8.54 8.93 -10.13
C HIS A 72 7.69 10.19 -9.85
N GLY A 73 8.32 11.35 -9.56
CA GLY A 73 7.66 12.64 -9.44
C GLY A 73 6.87 12.90 -8.16
N ILE A 74 6.78 11.93 -7.25
CA ILE A 74 5.94 12.03 -6.04
C ILE A 74 6.80 12.39 -4.84
N HIS A 75 6.66 13.63 -4.35
CA HIS A 75 7.50 14.19 -3.29
C HIS A 75 6.79 14.42 -1.96
N THR A 76 5.46 14.24 -1.91
CA THR A 76 4.62 14.52 -0.74
C THR A 76 3.37 13.65 -0.81
N ASN A 77 2.57 13.64 0.26
CA ASN A 77 1.29 12.93 0.28
C ASN A 77 0.21 13.66 -0.51
N LYS A 78 0.18 14.98 -0.43
CA LYS A 78 -0.84 15.80 -1.11
C LYS A 78 -0.27 16.40 -2.38
N VAL A 79 -1.11 16.49 -3.40
CA VAL A 79 -0.77 17.15 -4.66
C VAL A 79 -0.52 18.65 -4.39
N PHE A 80 0.57 19.15 -4.91
CA PHE A 80 0.83 20.60 -4.84
C PHE A 80 -0.17 21.35 -5.74
N ASP A 81 -1.01 22.15 -5.12
CA ASP A 81 -2.01 22.95 -5.81
C ASP A 81 -1.85 24.44 -5.46
N PRO A 82 -1.14 25.22 -6.30
CA PRO A 82 -0.96 26.64 -6.07
C PRO A 82 -2.24 27.46 -6.22
N THR A 83 -3.30 26.86 -6.78
CA THR A 83 -4.59 27.54 -7.01
C THR A 83 -5.55 27.37 -5.83
N GLY A 84 -5.28 26.42 -4.92
CA GLY A 84 -6.14 26.10 -3.79
C GLY A 84 -7.49 25.47 -4.17
N LYS A 85 -7.65 25.03 -5.43
CA LYS A 85 -8.91 24.43 -5.91
C LYS A 85 -9.04 22.95 -5.58
N HIS A 86 -7.91 22.28 -5.32
CA HIS A 86 -7.83 20.84 -5.11
C HIS A 86 -7.06 20.50 -3.82
N MET A 87 -7.29 21.27 -2.76
CA MET A 87 -6.55 21.15 -1.49
C MET A 87 -6.58 19.75 -0.86
N ASP A 88 -7.59 18.94 -1.19
CA ASP A 88 -7.76 17.57 -0.69
C ASP A 88 -7.28 16.50 -1.68
N ALA A 89 -6.57 16.89 -2.74
CA ALA A 89 -6.04 15.94 -3.69
C ALA A 89 -4.79 15.26 -3.11
N TRP A 90 -4.83 13.93 -3.04
CA TRP A 90 -3.71 13.09 -2.59
C TRP A 90 -3.12 12.34 -3.78
N TYR A 91 -1.87 11.93 -3.67
CA TYR A 91 -1.21 11.12 -4.70
C TYR A 91 -1.64 9.64 -4.65
N TRP A 92 -2.94 9.39 -4.82
CA TRP A 92 -3.52 8.03 -4.79
C TRP A 92 -3.11 7.17 -5.98
N TYR A 93 -2.83 7.81 -7.12
CA TYR A 93 -2.60 7.15 -8.40
C TYR A 93 -1.18 6.62 -8.50
N VAL A 94 -1.03 5.53 -9.28
CA VAL A 94 0.30 5.11 -9.72
C VAL A 94 0.96 6.24 -10.52
N SER A 95 2.26 6.38 -10.37
CA SER A 95 3.02 7.33 -11.18
C SER A 95 3.04 6.88 -12.64
N GLU A 96 2.87 7.82 -13.56
CA GLU A 96 2.99 7.60 -15.01
C GLU A 96 4.46 7.66 -15.47
N ASP A 97 5.35 8.23 -14.65
CA ASP A 97 6.75 8.45 -14.98
C ASP A 97 7.64 7.24 -14.74
N ALA A 98 7.14 6.21 -14.06
CA ALA A 98 7.93 5.02 -13.73
C ALA A 98 7.07 3.74 -13.74
N LYS A 99 7.59 2.68 -14.37
CA LYS A 99 6.96 1.37 -14.34
C LYS A 99 6.87 0.84 -12.91
N ASN A 100 5.74 0.23 -12.60
CA ASN A 100 5.48 -0.31 -11.28
C ASN A 100 5.47 -1.85 -11.27
N LEU A 101 5.43 -2.44 -10.06
CA LEU A 101 5.46 -3.89 -9.87
C LEU A 101 4.29 -4.62 -10.55
N TRP A 102 3.10 -4.04 -10.60
CA TRP A 102 1.92 -4.66 -11.22
C TRP A 102 2.08 -4.78 -12.73
N GLU A 103 2.57 -3.71 -13.38
CA GLU A 103 2.89 -3.73 -14.81
C GLU A 103 3.97 -4.75 -15.13
N CYS A 104 5.03 -4.80 -14.30
CA CYS A 104 6.10 -5.79 -14.46
C CYS A 104 5.59 -7.21 -14.27
N ALA A 105 4.75 -7.46 -13.27
CA ALA A 105 4.14 -8.77 -13.02
C ALA A 105 3.28 -9.20 -14.21
N LYS A 106 2.41 -8.33 -14.70
CA LYS A 106 1.55 -8.59 -15.86
C LYS A 106 2.36 -8.88 -17.12
N ALA A 107 3.37 -8.07 -17.41
CA ALA A 107 4.25 -8.26 -18.57
C ALA A 107 4.98 -9.62 -18.55
N ASN A 108 5.19 -10.19 -17.35
CA ASN A 108 5.79 -11.51 -17.16
C ASN A 108 4.75 -12.64 -16.96
N GLY A 109 3.48 -12.36 -17.22
CA GLY A 109 2.40 -13.36 -17.16
C GLY A 109 2.08 -13.85 -15.76
N TYR A 110 2.24 -12.98 -14.74
CA TYR A 110 1.76 -13.22 -13.38
C TYR A 110 0.34 -12.69 -13.22
N ILE A 111 -0.45 -13.38 -12.41
CA ILE A 111 -1.68 -12.83 -11.86
C ILE A 111 -1.31 -12.08 -10.59
N SER A 112 -1.74 -10.83 -10.49
CA SER A 112 -1.44 -9.96 -9.36
C SER A 112 -2.71 -9.51 -8.64
N SER A 113 -2.61 -9.36 -7.32
CA SER A 113 -3.63 -8.81 -6.45
C SER A 113 -3.01 -7.70 -5.60
N SER A 114 -3.79 -6.67 -5.29
CA SER A 114 -3.38 -5.57 -4.42
C SER A 114 -4.56 -5.15 -3.54
N VAL A 115 -4.35 -5.06 -2.24
CA VAL A 115 -5.39 -4.65 -1.28
C VAL A 115 -4.82 -3.61 -0.32
N GLY A 116 -5.47 -2.44 -0.26
CA GLY A 116 -5.12 -1.36 0.66
C GLY A 116 -3.69 -0.84 0.50
N PHE A 117 -3.08 -1.00 -0.68
CA PHE A 117 -1.73 -0.51 -0.90
C PHE A 117 -1.77 0.97 -1.31
N PRO A 118 -1.03 1.85 -0.59
CA PRO A 118 -0.95 3.26 -0.96
C PRO A 118 -0.43 3.48 -2.39
N ALA A 119 -0.81 4.59 -3.00
CA ALA A 119 -0.32 4.95 -4.33
C ALA A 119 -0.64 3.92 -5.42
N SER A 120 -1.78 3.24 -5.32
CA SER A 120 -2.11 2.12 -6.21
C SER A 120 -3.35 2.32 -7.07
N VAL A 121 -4.08 3.42 -6.93
CA VAL A 121 -5.23 3.72 -7.80
C VAL A 121 -4.78 3.75 -9.26
N GLY A 122 -5.49 3.01 -10.11
CA GLY A 122 -5.12 2.85 -11.52
C GLY A 122 -4.07 1.78 -11.81
N ALA A 123 -3.55 1.08 -10.78
CA ALA A 123 -2.61 -0.03 -10.99
C ALA A 123 -3.18 -1.11 -11.90
N ASP A 124 -2.37 -1.60 -12.83
CA ASP A 124 -2.76 -2.65 -13.79
C ASP A 124 -2.63 -4.04 -13.16
N SER A 125 -3.36 -4.27 -12.07
CA SER A 125 -3.48 -5.57 -11.40
C SER A 125 -4.79 -6.28 -11.76
N HIS A 126 -4.83 -7.60 -11.60
CA HIS A 126 -6.01 -8.41 -11.91
C HIS A 126 -7.10 -8.23 -10.85
N TYR A 127 -6.68 -8.20 -9.58
CA TYR A 127 -7.56 -7.95 -8.44
C TYR A 127 -7.01 -6.76 -7.67
N HIS A 128 -7.84 -5.74 -7.48
CA HIS A 128 -7.38 -4.47 -6.94
C HIS A 128 -8.41 -3.81 -6.06
N ILE A 129 -8.05 -3.54 -4.82
CA ILE A 129 -8.78 -2.70 -3.88
C ILE A 129 -7.79 -1.64 -3.40
N PRO A 130 -7.80 -0.43 -3.98
CA PRO A 130 -6.84 0.60 -3.64
C PRO A 130 -7.13 1.23 -2.28
N GLU A 131 -6.10 1.83 -1.69
CA GLU A 131 -6.26 2.75 -0.59
C GLU A 131 -6.64 4.13 -1.12
N ILE A 132 -7.65 4.76 -0.50
CA ILE A 132 -8.05 6.14 -0.78
C ILE A 132 -8.26 6.85 0.54
N TRP A 133 -7.64 8.01 0.70
CA TRP A 133 -7.83 8.90 1.83
C TRP A 133 -8.57 10.16 1.41
N ARG A 134 -9.51 10.60 2.24
CA ARG A 134 -10.17 11.89 2.11
C ARG A 134 -10.27 12.55 3.47
N ASP A 135 -9.80 13.79 3.57
CA ASP A 135 -9.89 14.56 4.81
C ASP A 135 -11.36 14.77 5.20
N GLY A 136 -11.71 14.44 6.43
CA GLY A 136 -13.03 14.73 7.02
C GLY A 136 -14.22 13.96 6.43
N THR A 137 -14.01 12.91 5.66
CA THR A 137 -15.10 12.10 5.11
C THR A 137 -14.89 10.61 5.37
N TYR A 138 -15.97 9.92 5.68
CA TYR A 138 -15.98 8.46 5.69
C TYR A 138 -15.85 7.93 4.27
N LEU A 139 -14.98 6.95 4.08
CA LEU A 139 -14.92 6.22 2.82
C LEU A 139 -16.14 5.31 2.73
N ASP A 140 -16.93 5.52 1.71
CA ASP A 140 -18.03 4.62 1.35
C ASP A 140 -17.48 3.44 0.57
N SER A 141 -17.86 2.21 0.94
CA SER A 141 -17.53 1.00 0.19
C SER A 141 -17.83 1.12 -1.30
N LYS A 142 -18.88 1.85 -1.66
CA LYS A 142 -19.23 2.10 -3.07
C LYS A 142 -18.18 2.93 -3.81
N LEU A 143 -17.56 3.90 -3.15
CA LEU A 143 -16.50 4.69 -3.75
C LEU A 143 -15.26 3.82 -3.97
N ILE A 144 -14.89 3.01 -2.98
CA ILE A 144 -13.77 2.08 -3.10
C ILE A 144 -14.06 1.06 -4.20
N ASP A 145 -15.26 0.49 -4.23
CA ASP A 145 -15.65 -0.49 -5.25
C ASP A 145 -15.61 0.10 -6.66
N ALA A 146 -16.00 1.36 -6.84
CA ALA A 146 -15.99 2.03 -8.14
C ALA A 146 -14.58 2.14 -8.76
N VAL A 147 -13.54 2.15 -7.95
CA VAL A 147 -12.12 2.21 -8.39
C VAL A 147 -11.41 0.86 -8.24
N SER A 148 -12.13 -0.16 -7.76
CA SER A 148 -11.60 -1.52 -7.58
C SER A 148 -11.75 -2.37 -8.82
N ARG A 149 -11.04 -3.50 -8.87
CA ARG A 149 -11.11 -4.49 -9.97
C ARG A 149 -11.13 -5.91 -9.43
N PRO A 150 -11.98 -6.81 -9.99
CA PRO A 150 -13.12 -6.46 -10.83
C PRO A 150 -14.11 -5.58 -10.08
N GLN A 151 -14.90 -4.82 -10.81
CA GLN A 151 -15.99 -4.02 -10.20
C GLN A 151 -16.94 -4.94 -9.45
N GLY A 152 -17.37 -4.54 -8.26
CA GLY A 152 -18.20 -5.35 -7.38
C GLY A 152 -17.42 -6.21 -6.38
N ILE A 153 -16.07 -6.27 -6.48
CA ILE A 153 -15.24 -7.11 -5.59
C ILE A 153 -15.36 -6.73 -4.12
N VAL A 154 -15.47 -5.44 -3.81
CA VAL A 154 -15.63 -4.98 -2.42
C VAL A 154 -16.96 -5.43 -1.87
N MET A 155 -18.01 -5.29 -2.65
CA MET A 155 -19.37 -5.71 -2.26
C MET A 155 -19.49 -7.23 -2.09
N GLU A 156 -18.74 -8.01 -2.87
CA GLU A 156 -18.63 -9.45 -2.70
C GLU A 156 -17.91 -9.81 -1.41
N MET A 157 -16.76 -9.21 -1.16
CA MET A 157 -15.99 -9.42 0.07
C MET A 157 -16.79 -9.06 1.32
N GLU A 158 -17.55 -7.96 1.29
CA GLU A 158 -18.37 -7.55 2.43
C GLU A 158 -19.44 -8.57 2.83
N LYS A 159 -19.92 -9.39 1.90
CA LYS A 159 -20.86 -10.48 2.21
C LYS A 159 -20.20 -11.59 3.04
N GLU A 160 -18.92 -11.82 2.82
CA GLU A 160 -18.16 -12.90 3.48
C GLU A 160 -17.52 -12.48 4.79
N ILE A 161 -16.92 -11.28 4.83
CA ILE A 161 -16.09 -10.83 5.96
C ILE A 161 -16.70 -9.67 6.73
N GLY A 162 -17.86 -9.16 6.31
CA GLY A 162 -18.47 -7.96 6.88
C GLY A 162 -17.93 -6.68 6.27
N ARG A 163 -18.39 -5.55 6.78
CA ARG A 163 -18.18 -4.23 6.18
C ARG A 163 -16.69 -3.88 6.08
N PHE A 164 -16.21 -3.60 4.88
CA PHE A 164 -14.82 -3.25 4.60
C PHE A 164 -14.53 -1.78 4.94
N ALA A 165 -15.38 -0.87 4.49
CA ALA A 165 -15.26 0.55 4.77
C ALA A 165 -16.23 0.95 5.88
N GLY A 166 -15.78 1.62 6.88
CA GLY A 166 -16.58 2.09 8.02
C GLY A 166 -15.94 1.83 9.37
N GLY A 167 -14.76 1.21 9.37
CA GLY A 167 -13.95 0.97 10.56
C GLY A 167 -12.77 1.90 10.75
N THR A 168 -12.43 2.70 9.76
CA THR A 168 -11.41 3.73 9.90
C THR A 168 -12.02 5.03 10.39
N ASP A 169 -12.62 4.98 11.57
CA ASP A 169 -12.80 6.19 12.36
C ASP A 169 -11.41 6.59 12.87
N LEU A 170 -10.74 7.44 12.12
CA LEU A 170 -9.46 8.03 12.52
C LEU A 170 -9.66 9.21 13.49
N THR A 171 -10.85 9.41 13.99
CA THR A 171 -11.10 10.28 15.14
C THR A 171 -10.74 9.52 16.42
N ILE A 172 -9.44 9.37 16.65
CA ILE A 172 -8.89 9.08 17.96
C ILE A 172 -8.35 10.37 18.53
#